data_adf4bc01e12dd5dc5cfc982af9698da1
#
_entry.id   adf4bc01e12dd5dc5cfc982af9698da1
#
_cell.length_a   1.000
_cell.length_b   1.000
_cell.length_c   1.000
_cell.angle_alpha   90.00
_cell.angle_beta   90.00
_cell.angle_gamma   90.00
#
_symmetry.space_group_name_H-M   'P 1'
#
loop_
_entity.id
_entity.type
_entity.pdbx_description
1 polymer ?
#
loop_
_entity_poly.entity_id
_entity_poly.type
_entity_poly.pdbx_seq_one_letter_code
_entity_poly.pdbx_strand_id
1 'polypeptide(L)'
;IVAATALAVGLASPAAASTQTGLIEVAITIVPTCVIQTTDMNFGTFTSSEPTDDLGTSNITTTCSLLTSFTLGLDGGLHADGAQRRMSDGNGNFVRYSIARDVARTQLLRPAVDLVPLIGTGLPQVTQLYGSVPTGQNVPAGTYTDRITVTVDF
;
A
#
# COMPACT_ATOMS: atom_id res chain seq x y z
N ILE A 1 47.04 -74.88 -61.60
CA ILE A 1 46.59 -73.46 -61.46
C ILE A 1 45.70 -73.39 -60.23
N VAL A 2 46.22 -72.79 -59.14
CA VAL A 2 45.53 -72.63 -57.86
C VAL A 2 45.08 -71.17 -57.77
N ALA A 3 43.79 -70.93 -57.74
CA ALA A 3 43.23 -69.60 -57.55
C ALA A 3 43.11 -69.31 -56.03
N ALA A 4 43.82 -68.33 -55.59
CA ALA A 4 43.73 -67.86 -54.22
C ALA A 4 42.62 -66.76 -54.10
N THR A 5 41.59 -67.05 -53.34
CA THR A 5 40.52 -66.09 -52.97
C THR A 5 40.95 -65.34 -51.78
N ALA A 6 41.18 -64.03 -51.92
CA ALA A 6 41.48 -63.14 -50.80
C ALA A 6 40.14 -62.65 -50.15
N LEU A 7 39.98 -63.00 -48.89
CA LEU A 7 38.85 -62.56 -48.06
C LEU A 7 39.16 -61.16 -47.48
N ALA A 8 38.48 -60.16 -47.97
CA ALA A 8 38.60 -58.80 -47.41
C ALA A 8 37.74 -58.68 -46.13
N VAL A 9 38.41 -58.56 -44.98
CA VAL A 9 37.78 -58.28 -43.72
C VAL A 9 37.57 -56.76 -43.62
N GLY A 10 36.33 -56.31 -43.79
CA GLY A 10 35.95 -54.92 -43.61
C GLY A 10 35.96 -54.56 -42.13
N LEU A 11 36.86 -53.68 -41.73
CA LEU A 11 36.88 -53.04 -40.42
C LEU A 11 35.72 -52.02 -40.32
N ALA A 12 34.66 -52.37 -39.59
CA ALA A 12 33.59 -51.41 -39.24
C ALA A 12 34.15 -50.40 -38.26
N SER A 13 34.29 -49.14 -38.65
CA SER A 13 34.64 -48.05 -37.77
C SER A 13 33.46 -47.77 -36.80
N PRO A 14 33.68 -47.62 -35.51
CA PRO A 14 32.62 -47.25 -34.60
C PRO A 14 32.10 -45.83 -34.96
N ALA A 15 30.80 -45.70 -35.13
CA ALA A 15 30.15 -44.38 -35.29
C ALA A 15 30.32 -43.59 -34.01
N ALA A 16 31.08 -42.50 -34.05
CA ALA A 16 31.18 -41.58 -32.95
C ALA A 16 29.83 -40.85 -32.74
N ALA A 17 29.24 -41.00 -31.54
CA ALA A 17 28.06 -40.25 -31.20
C ALA A 17 28.40 -38.75 -31.11
N SER A 18 27.78 -37.95 -31.95
CA SER A 18 27.94 -36.47 -31.88
C SER A 18 26.80 -35.89 -31.06
N THR A 19 27.13 -35.07 -30.06
CA THR A 19 26.15 -34.32 -29.23
C THR A 19 26.05 -32.92 -29.80
N GLN A 20 24.82 -32.46 -30.05
CA GLN A 20 24.51 -31.07 -30.39
C GLN A 20 23.80 -30.45 -29.20
N THR A 21 24.24 -29.26 -28.76
CA THR A 21 23.62 -28.52 -27.69
C THR A 21 23.09 -27.17 -28.19
N GLY A 22 21.88 -26.79 -27.76
CA GLY A 22 21.29 -25.49 -27.98
C GLY A 22 21.10 -24.77 -26.62
N LEU A 23 21.14 -23.45 -26.63
CA LEU A 23 20.82 -22.63 -25.48
C LEU A 23 19.40 -22.08 -25.64
N ILE A 24 18.62 -22.11 -24.55
CA ILE A 24 17.32 -21.46 -24.49
C ILE A 24 17.47 -20.39 -23.37
N GLU A 25 17.29 -19.12 -23.73
CA GLU A 25 17.18 -18.06 -22.76
C GLU A 25 15.78 -18.05 -22.15
N VAL A 26 15.70 -18.08 -20.83
CA VAL A 26 14.44 -17.96 -20.08
C VAL A 26 14.51 -16.70 -19.25
N ALA A 27 13.58 -15.77 -19.47
CA ALA A 27 13.51 -14.51 -18.74
C ALA A 27 12.09 -14.25 -18.26
N ILE A 28 11.99 -13.61 -17.08
CA ILE A 28 10.73 -13.07 -16.52
C ILE A 28 11.01 -11.70 -15.93
N THR A 29 10.09 -10.76 -16.12
CA THR A 29 10.13 -9.45 -15.46
C THR A 29 9.03 -9.41 -14.42
N ILE A 30 9.40 -9.11 -13.17
CA ILE A 30 8.46 -8.92 -12.06
C ILE A 30 8.36 -7.41 -11.82
N VAL A 31 7.14 -6.87 -11.90
CA VAL A 31 6.86 -5.47 -11.63
C VAL A 31 6.31 -5.32 -10.20
N PRO A 32 6.63 -4.23 -9.50
CA PRO A 32 6.07 -3.97 -8.19
C PRO A 32 4.56 -3.73 -8.28
N THR A 33 3.82 -4.14 -7.25
CA THR A 33 2.39 -3.91 -7.12
C THR A 33 2.06 -3.60 -5.68
N CYS A 34 1.07 -2.71 -5.46
CA CYS A 34 0.53 -2.41 -4.14
C CYS A 34 -1.01 -2.45 -4.18
N VAL A 35 -1.61 -3.03 -3.17
CA VAL A 35 -3.05 -3.02 -2.92
C VAL A 35 -3.32 -2.35 -1.59
N ILE A 36 -4.36 -1.52 -1.52
CA ILE A 36 -4.76 -0.79 -0.31
C ILE A 36 -6.20 -1.13 0.07
N GLN A 37 -6.44 -1.24 1.38
CA GLN A 37 -7.75 -1.34 2.00
C GLN A 37 -7.80 -0.41 3.19
N THR A 38 -8.94 0.27 3.40
CA THR A 38 -9.13 1.20 4.52
C THR A 38 -10.39 0.85 5.30
N THR A 39 -10.40 1.21 6.58
CA THR A 39 -11.61 1.19 7.40
C THR A 39 -12.05 2.61 7.70
N ASP A 40 -13.34 2.80 7.94
CA ASP A 40 -13.88 4.10 8.30
C ASP A 40 -13.39 4.55 9.67
N MET A 41 -13.24 5.88 9.85
CA MET A 41 -12.98 6.51 11.13
C MET A 41 -14.29 7.12 11.65
N ASN A 42 -14.71 6.68 12.82
CA ASN A 42 -15.92 7.18 13.47
C ASN A 42 -15.57 7.78 14.83
N PHE A 43 -16.02 9.00 15.06
CA PHE A 43 -15.82 9.71 16.32
C PHE A 43 -16.99 9.56 17.31
N GLY A 44 -18.06 8.85 16.90
CA GLY A 44 -19.23 8.68 17.75
C GLY A 44 -20.13 9.92 17.78
N THR A 45 -20.59 10.28 18.97
CA THR A 45 -21.47 11.43 19.18
C THR A 45 -20.70 12.51 19.91
N PHE A 46 -20.52 13.66 19.28
CA PHE A 46 -19.89 14.84 19.86
C PHE A 46 -20.92 15.66 20.65
N THR A 47 -20.56 16.05 21.86
CA THR A 47 -21.32 16.99 22.68
C THR A 47 -20.46 18.21 22.99
N SER A 48 -20.88 19.39 22.56
CA SER A 48 -20.08 20.63 22.70
C SER A 48 -19.74 21.02 24.15
N SER A 49 -20.39 20.42 25.13
CA SER A 49 -20.17 20.62 26.56
C SER A 49 -19.20 19.61 27.18
N GLU A 50 -18.72 18.62 26.44
CA GLU A 50 -17.79 17.63 26.98
C GLU A 50 -16.39 18.22 27.21
N PRO A 51 -15.71 17.81 28.30
CA PRO A 51 -14.40 18.36 28.66
C PRO A 51 -13.24 17.67 27.92
N THR A 52 -13.51 16.59 27.17
CA THR A 52 -12.48 15.77 26.51
C THR A 52 -12.73 15.69 25.01
N ASP A 53 -11.65 15.55 24.25
CA ASP A 53 -11.71 15.35 22.81
C ASP A 53 -12.38 14.01 22.47
N ASP A 54 -13.19 13.99 21.40
CA ASP A 54 -13.69 12.74 20.84
C ASP A 54 -12.63 12.07 20.00
N LEU A 55 -12.47 10.78 20.21
CA LEU A 55 -11.39 9.99 19.64
C LEU A 55 -11.94 8.94 18.66
N GLY A 56 -11.26 8.78 17.53
CA GLY A 56 -11.55 7.76 16.54
C GLY A 56 -10.29 7.02 16.12
N THR A 57 -10.47 5.85 15.55
CA THR A 57 -9.38 5.07 14.94
C THR A 57 -9.80 4.54 13.59
N SER A 58 -8.82 4.36 12.72
CA SER A 58 -8.99 3.73 11.40
C SER A 58 -7.73 2.95 11.08
N ASN A 59 -7.84 1.99 10.17
CA ASN A 59 -6.71 1.19 9.69
C ASN A 59 -6.56 1.36 8.20
N ILE A 60 -5.32 1.49 7.76
CA ILE A 60 -4.90 1.34 6.37
C ILE A 60 -4.14 0.02 6.28
N THR A 61 -4.65 -0.92 5.51
CA THR A 61 -3.96 -2.17 5.22
C THR A 61 -3.37 -2.10 3.83
N THR A 62 -2.05 -2.19 3.73
CA THR A 62 -1.32 -2.23 2.46
C THR A 62 -0.68 -3.59 2.24
N THR A 63 -0.76 -4.09 1.01
CA THR A 63 -0.05 -5.30 0.59
C THR A 63 0.75 -4.94 -0.65
N CYS A 64 2.03 -4.70 -0.47
CA CYS A 64 2.97 -4.41 -1.55
C CYS A 64 3.93 -5.57 -1.77
N SER A 65 4.40 -5.72 -3.02
CA SER A 65 5.43 -6.71 -3.38
C SER A 65 6.64 -6.61 -2.44
N LEU A 66 7.29 -7.74 -2.22
CA LEU A 66 8.46 -7.83 -1.33
C LEU A 66 9.54 -6.82 -1.74
N LEU A 67 10.09 -6.11 -0.74
CA LEU A 67 11.15 -5.10 -0.88
C LEU A 67 10.75 -3.87 -1.74
N THR A 68 9.50 -3.70 -2.10
CA THR A 68 9.02 -2.47 -2.72
C THR A 68 9.01 -1.34 -1.70
N SER A 69 9.78 -0.28 -1.93
CA SER A 69 9.68 0.95 -1.13
C SER A 69 8.44 1.71 -1.55
N PHE A 70 7.62 2.13 -0.58
CA PHE A 70 6.42 2.91 -0.84
C PHE A 70 6.17 3.94 0.25
N THR A 71 5.35 4.94 -0.06
CA THR A 71 4.90 5.93 0.91
C THR A 71 3.39 5.98 0.97
N LEU A 72 2.86 6.19 2.20
CA LEU A 72 1.44 6.48 2.42
C LEU A 72 1.27 7.98 2.63
N GLY A 73 0.36 8.59 1.88
CA GLY A 73 -0.06 9.97 2.03
C GLY A 73 -1.56 10.06 2.29
N LEU A 74 -1.98 11.07 3.04
CA LEU A 74 -3.38 11.41 3.27
C LEU A 74 -3.62 12.83 2.79
N ASP A 75 -4.70 13.05 2.02
CA ASP A 75 -5.11 14.41 1.63
C ASP A 75 -5.80 15.18 2.78
N GLY A 76 -6.27 16.38 2.48
CA GLY A 76 -6.97 17.22 3.44
C GLY A 76 -8.44 16.85 3.66
N GLY A 77 -8.98 15.96 2.84
CA GLY A 77 -10.41 15.70 2.77
C GLY A 77 -11.14 16.71 1.87
N LEU A 78 -12.44 16.49 1.71
CA LEU A 78 -13.29 17.31 0.84
C LEU A 78 -13.51 18.74 1.37
N HIS A 79 -13.37 18.95 2.68
CA HIS A 79 -13.74 20.19 3.34
C HIS A 79 -12.55 20.86 4.05
N ALA A 80 -11.32 20.55 3.61
CA ALA A 80 -10.11 21.13 4.19
C ALA A 80 -10.10 22.67 4.12
N ASP A 81 -9.47 23.29 5.13
CA ASP A 81 -9.13 24.70 5.15
C ASP A 81 -7.61 24.83 5.34
N GLY A 82 -6.91 24.97 4.23
CA GLY A 82 -5.45 24.85 4.23
C GLY A 82 -5.01 23.47 4.73
N ALA A 83 -4.22 23.44 5.79
CA ALA A 83 -3.76 22.20 6.42
C ALA A 83 -4.74 21.62 7.45
N GLN A 84 -5.85 22.31 7.74
CA GLN A 84 -6.84 21.89 8.73
C GLN A 84 -7.91 21.02 8.07
N ARG A 85 -8.07 19.78 8.53
CA ARG A 85 -9.17 18.91 8.13
C ARG A 85 -10.45 19.28 8.83
N ARG A 86 -11.57 19.21 8.11
CA ARG A 86 -12.90 19.54 8.63
C ARG A 86 -13.95 18.60 8.07
N MET A 87 -14.89 18.18 8.90
CA MET A 87 -16.15 17.55 8.48
C MET A 87 -17.19 18.64 8.25
N SER A 88 -18.14 18.42 7.33
CA SER A 88 -19.24 19.34 7.02
C SER A 88 -20.61 18.67 7.20
N ASP A 89 -21.60 19.46 7.58
CA ASP A 89 -23.03 19.08 7.59
C ASP A 89 -23.74 19.37 6.25
N GLY A 90 -23.02 19.92 5.25
CA GLY A 90 -23.57 20.35 3.97
C GLY A 90 -24.29 21.70 3.98
N ASN A 91 -24.45 22.35 5.14
CA ASN A 91 -25.13 23.65 5.31
C ASN A 91 -24.16 24.80 5.62
N GLY A 92 -22.86 24.56 5.46
CA GLY A 92 -21.84 25.58 5.72
C GLY A 92 -21.28 25.55 7.14
N ASN A 93 -21.65 24.57 7.96
CA ASN A 93 -21.06 24.36 9.27
C ASN A 93 -19.97 23.31 9.20
N PHE A 94 -18.90 23.48 10.01
CA PHE A 94 -17.72 22.64 9.96
C PHE A 94 -17.22 22.27 11.36
N VAL A 95 -16.85 21.00 11.53
CA VAL A 95 -16.18 20.48 12.71
C VAL A 95 -14.73 20.14 12.32
N ARG A 96 -13.77 20.73 13.02
CA ARG A 96 -12.34 20.47 12.82
C ARG A 96 -11.94 19.16 13.47
N TYR A 97 -11.03 18.45 12.83
CA TYR A 97 -10.44 17.24 13.37
C TYR A 97 -8.97 17.09 12.92
N SER A 98 -8.25 16.23 13.59
CA SER A 98 -6.87 15.88 13.23
C SER A 98 -6.69 14.36 13.15
N ILE A 99 -5.65 13.95 12.45
CA ILE A 99 -5.22 12.54 12.34
C ILE A 99 -3.75 12.46 12.69
N ALA A 100 -3.39 11.46 13.50
CA ALA A 100 -2.02 11.15 13.88
C ALA A 100 -1.72 9.68 13.61
N ARG A 101 -0.44 9.34 13.57
CA ARG A 101 0.05 7.96 13.42
C ARG A 101 0.39 7.28 14.76
N ASP A 102 0.29 7.99 15.86
CA ASP A 102 0.57 7.48 17.20
C ASP A 102 -0.65 7.63 18.12
N VAL A 103 -0.77 6.72 19.08
CA VAL A 103 -1.87 6.69 20.04
C VAL A 103 -1.95 7.94 20.90
N ALA A 104 -0.81 8.58 21.19
CA ALA A 104 -0.74 9.84 21.94
C ALA A 104 -1.16 11.06 21.09
N ARG A 105 -1.35 10.89 19.77
CA ARG A 105 -1.74 11.93 18.80
C ARG A 105 -0.77 13.11 18.73
N THR A 106 0.51 12.83 18.95
CA THR A 106 1.59 13.82 18.89
C THR A 106 2.20 13.93 17.51
N GLN A 107 2.17 12.84 16.73
CA GLN A 107 2.71 12.78 15.38
C GLN A 107 1.59 12.95 14.34
N LEU A 108 1.18 14.21 14.18
CA LEU A 108 0.11 14.55 13.25
C LEU A 108 0.51 14.22 11.79
N LEU A 109 -0.45 13.70 11.04
CA LEU A 109 -0.35 13.51 9.59
C LEU A 109 -1.02 14.68 8.87
N ARG A 110 -0.24 15.73 8.60
CA ARG A 110 -0.72 16.89 7.85
C ARG A 110 -0.97 16.55 6.39
N PRO A 111 -1.99 17.13 5.76
CA PRO A 111 -2.32 16.85 4.37
C PRO A 111 -1.14 17.05 3.43
N ALA A 112 -0.87 16.07 2.59
CA ALA A 112 0.14 16.07 1.51
C ALA A 112 1.59 16.41 1.94
N VAL A 113 1.86 16.54 3.24
CA VAL A 113 3.18 16.90 3.78
C VAL A 113 3.82 15.73 4.52
N ASP A 114 3.05 15.09 5.41
CA ASP A 114 3.57 14.04 6.27
C ASP A 114 3.32 12.67 5.63
N LEU A 115 4.31 12.20 4.89
CA LEU A 115 4.30 10.87 4.27
C LEU A 115 4.87 9.82 5.23
N VAL A 116 4.28 8.63 5.22
CA VAL A 116 4.75 7.48 6.01
C VAL A 116 5.55 6.55 5.08
N PRO A 117 6.89 6.52 5.16
CA PRO A 117 7.70 5.61 4.35
C PRO A 117 7.63 4.18 4.91
N LEU A 118 7.45 3.22 4.02
CA LEU A 118 7.32 1.80 4.33
C LEU A 118 8.03 0.95 3.27
N ILE A 119 8.25 -0.33 3.61
CA ILE A 119 8.82 -1.32 2.71
C ILE A 119 7.86 -2.51 2.65
N GLY A 120 7.51 -2.93 1.45
CA GLY A 120 6.65 -4.07 1.18
C GLY A 120 7.25 -5.38 1.67
N THR A 121 6.47 -6.17 2.37
CA THR A 121 6.86 -7.48 2.89
C THR A 121 6.30 -8.65 2.08
N GLY A 122 5.50 -8.37 1.06
CA GLY A 122 4.71 -9.37 0.34
C GLY A 122 3.45 -9.82 1.12
N LEU A 123 3.26 -9.32 2.34
CA LEU A 123 2.13 -9.65 3.22
C LEU A 123 1.37 -8.36 3.60
N PRO A 124 0.11 -8.48 4.05
CA PRO A 124 -0.65 -7.33 4.55
C PRO A 124 0.05 -6.65 5.73
N GLN A 125 0.24 -5.33 5.64
CA GLN A 125 0.80 -4.47 6.67
C GLN A 125 -0.26 -3.46 7.09
N VAL A 126 -0.49 -3.33 8.40
CA VAL A 126 -1.51 -2.43 8.95
C VAL A 126 -0.84 -1.17 9.50
N THR A 127 -1.26 -0.02 9.01
CA THR A 127 -0.96 1.29 9.58
C THR A 127 -2.20 1.81 10.28
N GLN A 128 -2.17 1.88 11.61
CA GLN A 128 -3.28 2.42 12.39
C GLN A 128 -3.21 3.94 12.44
N LEU A 129 -4.36 4.56 12.26
CA LEU A 129 -4.56 6.00 12.35
C LEU A 129 -5.37 6.33 13.60
N TYR A 130 -5.02 7.46 14.22
CA TYR A 130 -5.64 7.96 15.44
C TYR A 130 -6.20 9.36 15.18
N GLY A 131 -7.52 9.47 15.22
CA GLY A 131 -8.22 10.74 15.03
C GLY A 131 -8.58 11.40 16.35
N SER A 132 -8.67 12.74 16.36
CA SER A 132 -9.30 13.49 17.45
C SER A 132 -10.11 14.66 16.91
N VAL A 133 -11.25 14.87 17.54
CA VAL A 133 -12.11 16.06 17.39
C VAL A 133 -11.96 16.89 18.67
N PRO A 134 -11.32 18.06 18.60
CA PRO A 134 -11.09 18.87 19.79
C PRO A 134 -12.40 19.41 20.37
N THR A 135 -12.42 19.54 21.69
CA THR A 135 -13.54 20.14 22.44
C THR A 135 -13.79 21.61 22.08
N GLY A 136 -14.88 22.15 22.57
CA GLY A 136 -15.17 23.59 22.49
C GLY A 136 -15.58 24.09 21.10
N GLN A 137 -15.94 23.19 20.18
CA GLN A 137 -16.47 23.57 18.89
C GLN A 137 -17.98 23.82 19.00
N ASN A 138 -18.40 25.08 18.85
CA ASN A 138 -19.80 25.46 18.92
C ASN A 138 -20.42 25.42 17.53
N VAL A 139 -21.05 24.30 17.22
CA VAL A 139 -21.65 23.99 15.92
C VAL A 139 -23.09 23.48 16.11
N PRO A 140 -24.00 23.70 15.16
CA PRO A 140 -25.36 23.15 15.21
C PRO A 140 -25.37 21.64 15.34
N ALA A 141 -26.40 21.09 15.98
CA ALA A 141 -26.62 19.65 15.99
C ALA A 141 -26.87 19.14 14.55
N GLY A 142 -26.23 18.04 14.19
CA GLY A 142 -26.30 17.44 12.85
C GLY A 142 -25.30 16.33 12.67
N THR A 143 -25.31 15.73 11.49
CA THR A 143 -24.30 14.76 11.07
C THR A 143 -23.24 15.48 10.25
N TYR A 144 -21.98 15.36 10.68
CA TYR A 144 -20.83 15.96 10.01
C TYR A 144 -20.00 14.84 9.40
N THR A 145 -19.68 14.99 8.13
CA THR A 145 -18.89 13.98 7.37
C THR A 145 -17.77 14.62 6.59
N ASP A 146 -16.73 13.86 6.34
CA ASP A 146 -15.65 14.19 5.41
C ASP A 146 -15.21 12.93 4.67
N ARG A 147 -14.43 13.09 3.62
CA ARG A 147 -13.82 11.97 2.89
C ARG A 147 -12.37 12.30 2.61
N ILE A 148 -11.48 11.46 3.11
CA ILE A 148 -10.04 11.55 2.91
C ILE A 148 -9.62 10.56 1.84
N THR A 149 -8.75 10.99 0.94
CA THR A 149 -8.07 10.10 0.00
C THR A 149 -6.75 9.65 0.60
N VAL A 150 -6.54 8.34 0.62
CA VAL A 150 -5.25 7.73 0.95
C VAL A 150 -4.54 7.37 -0.34
N THR A 151 -3.30 7.83 -0.49
CA THR A 151 -2.46 7.56 -1.65
C THR A 151 -1.29 6.66 -1.25
N VAL A 152 -0.98 5.70 -2.10
CA VAL A 152 0.21 4.84 -2.00
C VAL A 152 1.06 5.11 -3.22
N ASP A 153 2.26 5.65 -3.01
CA ASP A 153 3.26 5.89 -4.06
C ASP A 153 4.37 4.85 -3.95
N PHE A 154 4.67 4.11 -5.07
CA PHE A 154 5.64 3.00 -5.10
C PHE A 154 6.36 2.87 -6.44
#